data_b860373295c818e7becb2b0890bf7ea6
#
_entry.id   b860373295c818e7becb2b0890bf7ea6
#
_cell.length_a   1.000
_cell.length_b   1.000
_cell.length_c   1.000
_cell.angle_alpha   90.00
_cell.angle_beta   90.00
_cell.angle_gamma   90.00
#
_symmetry.space_group_name_H-M   'P 1'
#
loop_
_entity.id
_entity.type
_entity.pdbx_description
1 polymer ?
#
loop_
_entity_poly.entity_id
_entity_poly.type
_entity_poly.pdbx_seq_one_letter_code
_entity_poly.pdbx_strand_id
1 'polypeptide(L)'
;MTLEKARALVAAGVFCLAAALGGGARADQVYQGCAQPGPAGKVWYLDPVNGKTPAAGGNGSQTAPWNSLTGVLSFKFPPGYTRPLLSSVPYFHVVDGKRVYVADQLGSPPVQPGDTIMLMSGNYGDIVIGDYLQQVVNPSFVTVEAARGQTPVFLTLYIRSTTKWVFKGIKVQSLFGTNNSKLPLVTVTDQGAALPSSNIILENMQVSSADDTDGWTQPEWLARARVVGISAKGTDHGANTTCVSVTNSHISKVIFGAEVMANNMLFSGNEIDRFGDDGIDYVASNILIAKNYIHDDQVLGNGAHMDGMQGYPGASSNVVIDSNRVIRQADPKLPFPTYLQGIDAFDGDWTNVTVTNNVVVTSACWGILYASVHGGKVINNTVVADGLMPQPGNCTPGVVIKDKTHQGSSSSDVIIRNNIANGLSIYNLDPNMTMDHNICLTIKGKCVILTYVGGKPKWGVFKPGEYADHNIIERNGAAGMFVSFNPATFVYDLRLRPGALAIGAGNSAEAPPVDITGAPRAGRVDVGAYQHAPLK
;
A
#
# COMPACT_ATOMS: atom_id res chain seq x y z
N MET A 1 -12.30 40.26 -7.13
CA MET A 1 -12.47 38.83 -7.51
C MET A 1 -12.46 38.05 -6.21
N THR A 2 -13.65 37.71 -5.72
CA THR A 2 -13.92 37.33 -4.33
C THR A 2 -13.53 35.89 -4.03
N LEU A 3 -13.14 35.65 -2.78
CA LEU A 3 -12.69 34.37 -2.19
C LEU A 3 -13.65 33.16 -2.41
N GLU A 4 -14.86 33.37 -2.88
CA GLU A 4 -15.83 32.29 -3.11
C GLU A 4 -15.58 31.48 -4.40
N LYS A 5 -14.87 32.03 -5.39
CA LYS A 5 -14.53 31.27 -6.61
C LYS A 5 -13.35 30.32 -6.44
N ALA A 6 -12.57 30.45 -5.39
CA ALA A 6 -11.48 29.52 -5.08
C ALA A 6 -11.94 28.26 -4.32
N ARG A 7 -13.13 28.27 -3.71
CA ARG A 7 -13.67 27.14 -2.94
C ARG A 7 -14.42 26.10 -3.78
N ALA A 8 -14.87 26.46 -4.96
CA ALA A 8 -15.56 25.53 -5.88
C ALA A 8 -14.59 24.64 -6.68
N LEU A 9 -13.29 25.00 -6.76
CA LEU A 9 -12.28 24.19 -7.46
C LEU A 9 -11.63 23.09 -6.60
N VAL A 10 -11.78 23.12 -5.27
CA VAL A 10 -11.18 22.13 -4.38
C VAL A 10 -12.09 20.91 -4.17
N ALA A 11 -13.40 21.07 -4.31
CA ALA A 11 -14.36 19.95 -4.19
C ALA A 11 -14.47 19.10 -5.47
N ALA A 12 -14.05 19.65 -6.64
CA ALA A 12 -14.02 18.91 -7.91
C ALA A 12 -12.66 18.22 -8.18
N GLY A 13 -11.64 18.51 -7.35
CA GLY A 13 -10.25 18.07 -7.58
C GLY A 13 -9.95 16.62 -7.18
N VAL A 14 -10.80 15.95 -6.43
CA VAL A 14 -10.55 14.57 -5.95
C VAL A 14 -11.02 13.52 -6.97
N PHE A 15 -11.96 13.84 -7.85
CA PHE A 15 -12.47 12.90 -8.86
C PHE A 15 -11.78 12.94 -10.23
N CYS A 16 -10.89 13.91 -10.49
CA CYS A 16 -10.15 14.02 -11.75
C CYS A 16 -8.67 13.60 -11.67
N LEU A 17 -8.20 13.03 -10.56
CA LEU A 17 -6.78 12.62 -10.47
C LEU A 17 -6.47 11.33 -11.25
N ALA A 18 -7.46 10.55 -11.64
CA ALA A 18 -7.27 9.41 -12.56
C ALA A 18 -7.05 9.84 -14.02
N ALA A 19 -7.57 11.00 -14.44
CA ALA A 19 -7.51 11.45 -15.83
C ALA A 19 -6.32 12.39 -16.17
N ALA A 20 -5.59 12.90 -15.17
CA ALA A 20 -4.42 13.77 -15.37
C ALA A 20 -3.08 13.04 -15.33
N LEU A 21 -3.09 11.73 -15.07
CA LEU A 21 -1.91 10.89 -15.15
C LEU A 21 -1.80 10.39 -16.59
N GLY A 22 -0.78 10.77 -17.32
CA GLY A 22 -0.41 10.13 -18.60
C GLY A 22 -0.03 8.64 -18.43
N GLY A 23 -0.29 8.04 -17.28
CA GLY A 23 -0.37 6.62 -16.96
C GLY A 23 -1.80 6.12 -16.73
N GLY A 24 -2.82 6.92 -17.02
CA GLY A 24 -4.24 6.61 -16.75
C GLY A 24 -4.72 5.29 -17.35
N ALA A 25 -4.17 4.87 -18.47
CA ALA A 25 -4.53 3.59 -19.08
C ALA A 25 -4.13 2.36 -18.24
N ARG A 26 -3.12 2.47 -17.35
CA ARG A 26 -2.69 1.33 -16.51
C ARG A 26 -3.40 1.27 -15.16
N ALA A 27 -3.59 2.42 -14.52
CA ALA A 27 -4.35 2.49 -13.27
C ALA A 27 -5.82 2.11 -13.52
N ASP A 28 -6.40 2.58 -14.62
CA ASP A 28 -7.75 2.23 -15.03
C ASP A 28 -7.90 0.73 -15.34
N GLN A 29 -6.85 0.07 -15.85
CA GLN A 29 -6.90 -1.37 -16.14
C GLN A 29 -6.87 -2.24 -14.88
N VAL A 30 -6.12 -1.85 -13.86
CA VAL A 30 -5.95 -2.65 -12.63
C VAL A 30 -7.18 -2.56 -11.73
N TYR A 31 -7.85 -1.41 -11.67
CA TYR A 31 -9.03 -1.16 -10.83
C TYR A 31 -10.35 -1.16 -11.62
N GLN A 32 -10.32 -1.66 -12.85
CA GLN A 32 -11.50 -1.77 -13.70
C GLN A 32 -12.57 -2.70 -13.12
N GLY A 33 -13.81 -2.24 -13.16
CA GLY A 33 -14.96 -3.02 -12.70
C GLY A 33 -15.32 -2.84 -11.23
N CYS A 34 -14.54 -2.09 -10.44
CA CYS A 34 -14.89 -1.75 -9.07
C CYS A 34 -15.89 -0.59 -9.03
N ALA A 35 -16.92 -0.73 -8.19
CA ALA A 35 -17.92 0.31 -8.04
C ALA A 35 -17.31 1.58 -7.42
N GLN A 36 -17.85 2.73 -7.79
CA GLN A 36 -17.48 4.02 -7.22
C GLN A 36 -18.64 4.59 -6.41
N PRO A 37 -18.37 5.36 -5.31
CA PRO A 37 -19.42 6.06 -4.57
C PRO A 37 -20.19 7.04 -5.48
N GLY A 38 -21.52 6.98 -5.38
CA GLY A 38 -22.40 7.97 -6.00
C GLY A 38 -22.55 9.24 -5.16
N PRO A 39 -23.46 10.13 -5.54
CA PRO A 39 -23.80 11.29 -4.73
C PRO A 39 -24.22 10.89 -3.31
N ALA A 40 -23.82 11.68 -2.32
CA ALA A 40 -24.20 11.45 -0.92
C ALA A 40 -25.71 11.60 -0.72
N GLY A 41 -26.28 10.65 0.03
CA GLY A 41 -27.66 10.70 0.50
C GLY A 41 -27.83 11.57 1.76
N LYS A 42 -28.61 11.13 2.71
CA LYS A 42 -28.79 11.80 4.00
C LYS A 42 -27.52 11.72 4.84
N VAL A 43 -27.36 12.72 5.72
CA VAL A 43 -26.28 12.76 6.70
C VAL A 43 -26.88 12.50 8.09
N TRP A 44 -26.26 11.56 8.79
CA TRP A 44 -26.60 11.15 10.14
C TRP A 44 -25.40 11.40 11.06
N TYR A 45 -25.63 11.72 12.32
CA TYR A 45 -24.57 12.08 13.26
C TYR A 45 -24.50 11.10 14.43
N LEU A 46 -23.27 10.74 14.79
CA LEU A 46 -22.95 9.96 15.98
C LEU A 46 -21.97 10.72 16.87
N ASP A 47 -22.26 10.70 18.16
CA ASP A 47 -21.39 11.27 19.21
C ASP A 47 -21.34 10.28 20.39
N PRO A 48 -20.22 9.60 20.61
CA PRO A 48 -20.14 8.58 21.66
C PRO A 48 -20.13 9.17 23.07
N VAL A 49 -19.93 10.49 23.19
CA VAL A 49 -19.84 11.21 24.46
C VAL A 49 -21.18 11.87 24.83
N ASN A 50 -21.79 12.61 23.89
CA ASN A 50 -23.00 13.41 24.14
C ASN A 50 -24.25 12.87 23.44
N GLY A 51 -24.09 11.89 22.56
CA GLY A 51 -25.21 11.29 21.84
C GLY A 51 -26.12 10.48 22.74
N LYS A 52 -27.30 10.14 22.21
CA LYS A 52 -28.35 9.42 22.91
C LYS A 52 -28.74 8.15 22.17
N THR A 53 -29.21 7.16 22.90
CA THR A 53 -29.87 6.01 22.27
C THR A 53 -31.20 6.43 21.63
N PRO A 54 -31.76 5.68 20.66
CA PRO A 54 -33.09 5.93 20.14
C PRO A 54 -34.17 5.98 21.24
N ALA A 55 -34.06 5.08 22.23
CA ALA A 55 -34.98 5.06 23.37
C ALA A 55 -34.91 6.32 24.26
N ALA A 56 -33.76 6.99 24.28
CA ALA A 56 -33.51 8.24 25.02
C ALA A 56 -33.71 9.50 24.15
N GLY A 57 -34.28 9.37 22.96
CA GLY A 57 -34.58 10.49 22.07
C GLY A 57 -33.46 10.84 21.06
N GLY A 58 -32.43 10.02 20.92
CA GLY A 58 -31.46 10.13 19.80
C GLY A 58 -32.15 9.81 18.48
N ASN A 59 -32.01 10.68 17.49
CA ASN A 59 -32.63 10.51 16.18
C ASN A 59 -31.63 10.62 15.02
N GLY A 60 -30.33 10.72 15.34
CA GLY A 60 -29.27 10.82 14.35
C GLY A 60 -29.13 12.18 13.67
N SER A 61 -29.89 13.20 14.09
CA SER A 61 -29.66 14.58 13.65
C SER A 61 -28.41 15.17 14.33
N GLN A 62 -27.89 16.25 13.78
CA GLN A 62 -26.75 16.95 14.38
C GLN A 62 -27.04 17.45 15.82
N THR A 63 -28.28 17.79 16.14
CA THR A 63 -28.70 18.26 17.47
C THR A 63 -29.10 17.16 18.43
N ALA A 64 -29.39 15.95 17.92
CA ALA A 64 -29.73 14.77 18.71
C ALA A 64 -29.02 13.52 18.13
N PRO A 65 -27.68 13.48 18.12
CA PRO A 65 -26.92 12.39 17.52
C PRO A 65 -27.15 11.08 18.28
N TRP A 66 -26.93 9.96 17.59
CA TRP A 66 -26.86 8.66 18.26
C TRP A 66 -25.53 8.48 18.99
N ASN A 67 -25.50 7.61 20.00
CA ASN A 67 -24.30 7.40 20.82
C ASN A 67 -23.48 6.15 20.44
N SER A 68 -23.95 5.31 19.51
CA SER A 68 -23.29 4.04 19.22
C SER A 68 -23.32 3.69 17.73
N LEU A 69 -22.13 3.56 17.14
CA LEU A 69 -21.99 3.06 15.77
C LEU A 69 -22.37 1.57 15.69
N THR A 70 -22.02 0.79 16.70
CA THR A 70 -22.45 -0.62 16.80
C THR A 70 -23.98 -0.74 16.82
N GLY A 71 -24.67 0.16 17.51
CA GLY A 71 -26.14 0.20 17.53
C GLY A 71 -26.76 0.50 16.16
N VAL A 72 -26.05 1.23 15.30
CA VAL A 72 -26.50 1.54 13.93
C VAL A 72 -26.20 0.40 12.97
N LEU A 73 -25.00 -0.19 13.01
CA LEU A 73 -24.46 -1.06 11.97
C LEU A 73 -24.40 -2.54 12.32
N SER A 74 -24.64 -2.94 13.57
CA SER A 74 -24.38 -4.31 14.02
C SER A 74 -25.66 -5.08 14.35
N PHE A 75 -25.52 -6.41 14.37
CA PHE A 75 -26.52 -7.36 14.89
C PHE A 75 -26.57 -7.40 16.43
N LYS A 76 -25.59 -6.81 17.11
CA LYS A 76 -25.58 -6.69 18.58
C LYS A 76 -26.21 -5.36 18.94
N PHE A 77 -27.32 -5.42 19.68
CA PHE A 77 -28.01 -4.21 20.12
C PHE A 77 -27.51 -3.81 21.50
N PRO A 78 -26.77 -2.70 21.64
CA PRO A 78 -26.49 -2.15 22.95
C PRO A 78 -27.80 -1.67 23.60
N PRO A 79 -27.82 -1.51 24.94
CA PRO A 79 -29.01 -1.03 25.64
C PRO A 79 -29.59 0.24 24.99
N GLY A 80 -30.91 0.25 24.79
CA GLY A 80 -31.62 1.36 24.14
C GLY A 80 -31.69 1.29 22.61
N TYR A 81 -31.16 0.24 22.01
CA TYR A 81 -31.36 -0.13 20.60
C TYR A 81 -32.16 -1.44 20.52
N THR A 82 -33.11 -1.51 19.62
CA THR A 82 -33.99 -2.68 19.44
C THR A 82 -33.80 -3.37 18.11
N ARG A 83 -33.06 -2.73 17.18
CA ARG A 83 -32.75 -3.23 15.85
C ARG A 83 -31.57 -2.45 15.24
N PRO A 84 -30.93 -2.94 14.16
CA PRO A 84 -30.02 -2.14 13.35
C PRO A 84 -30.75 -0.92 12.79
N LEU A 85 -30.06 0.21 12.72
CA LEU A 85 -30.66 1.43 12.12
C LEU A 85 -30.33 1.56 10.63
N LEU A 86 -29.41 0.75 10.09
CA LEU A 86 -29.10 0.66 8.67
C LEU A 86 -29.96 -0.44 8.03
N SER A 87 -30.68 -0.11 6.97
CA SER A 87 -31.65 -0.98 6.31
C SER A 87 -31.07 -2.23 5.65
N SER A 88 -29.82 -2.19 5.23
CA SER A 88 -29.14 -3.35 4.62
C SER A 88 -28.61 -4.37 5.62
N VAL A 89 -28.57 -4.04 6.92
CA VAL A 89 -28.15 -4.97 7.98
C VAL A 89 -29.31 -5.90 8.30
N PRO A 90 -29.15 -7.22 8.12
CA PRO A 90 -30.22 -8.18 8.39
C PRO A 90 -30.62 -8.17 9.87
N TYR A 91 -31.92 -8.23 10.14
CA TYR A 91 -32.45 -8.35 11.47
C TYR A 91 -32.90 -9.79 11.73
N PHE A 92 -32.63 -10.31 12.90
CA PHE A 92 -33.02 -11.67 13.28
C PHE A 92 -33.38 -11.76 14.75
N HIS A 93 -34.23 -12.73 15.07
CA HIS A 93 -34.47 -13.21 16.44
C HIS A 93 -33.81 -14.58 16.63
N VAL A 94 -33.49 -14.92 17.86
CA VAL A 94 -33.04 -16.27 18.22
C VAL A 94 -34.24 -17.07 18.72
N VAL A 95 -34.63 -18.10 17.98
CA VAL A 95 -35.66 -19.04 18.32
C VAL A 95 -35.02 -20.43 18.42
N ASP A 96 -35.17 -21.09 19.55
CA ASP A 96 -34.56 -22.41 19.83
C ASP A 96 -33.06 -22.49 19.46
N GLY A 97 -32.30 -21.44 19.81
CA GLY A 97 -30.86 -21.36 19.53
C GLY A 97 -30.48 -21.09 18.07
N LYS A 98 -31.48 -20.94 17.18
CA LYS A 98 -31.27 -20.65 15.74
C LYS A 98 -31.67 -19.21 15.41
N ARG A 99 -30.90 -18.59 14.49
CA ARG A 99 -31.27 -17.27 13.96
C ARG A 99 -32.41 -17.41 12.98
N VAL A 100 -33.48 -16.67 13.21
CA VAL A 100 -34.63 -16.50 12.30
C VAL A 100 -34.58 -15.06 11.79
N TYR A 101 -34.23 -14.89 10.54
CA TYR A 101 -34.21 -13.57 9.90
C TYR A 101 -35.63 -13.10 9.60
N VAL A 102 -35.91 -11.87 9.96
CA VAL A 102 -37.25 -11.30 9.85
C VAL A 102 -37.25 -10.22 8.79
N ALA A 103 -38.12 -10.34 7.80
CA ALA A 103 -38.42 -9.24 6.91
C ALA A 103 -39.21 -8.18 7.71
N ASP A 104 -38.66 -7.00 7.75
CA ASP A 104 -39.08 -5.74 8.38
C ASP A 104 -40.50 -5.67 8.98
N GLN A 105 -40.65 -6.12 10.22
CA GLN A 105 -41.88 -5.95 10.99
C GLN A 105 -41.94 -4.63 11.81
N LEU A 106 -40.82 -3.87 11.83
CA LEU A 106 -40.66 -2.69 12.68
C LEU A 106 -40.58 -1.37 11.90
N GLY A 107 -41.00 -1.37 10.62
CA GLY A 107 -40.86 -0.23 9.69
C GLY A 107 -39.45 -0.06 9.16
N SER A 108 -39.26 0.71 8.09
CA SER A 108 -37.96 0.90 7.46
C SER A 108 -36.94 1.56 8.41
N PRO A 109 -35.73 0.98 8.57
CA PRO A 109 -34.65 1.64 9.29
C PRO A 109 -34.34 3.02 8.69
N PRO A 110 -33.97 4.02 9.50
CA PRO A 110 -33.80 5.39 9.02
C PRO A 110 -32.59 5.56 8.08
N VAL A 111 -31.48 4.83 8.32
CA VAL A 111 -30.26 4.91 7.52
C VAL A 111 -30.40 4.00 6.31
N GLN A 112 -30.12 4.54 5.13
CA GLN A 112 -30.22 3.81 3.86
C GLN A 112 -28.83 3.70 3.19
N PRO A 113 -28.59 2.66 2.39
CA PRO A 113 -27.43 2.65 1.48
C PRO A 113 -27.44 3.90 0.58
N GLY A 114 -26.31 4.58 0.53
CA GLY A 114 -26.17 5.92 -0.06
C GLY A 114 -25.97 7.02 0.99
N ASP A 115 -26.37 6.78 2.23
CA ASP A 115 -26.25 7.77 3.31
C ASP A 115 -24.84 7.87 3.88
N THR A 116 -24.58 8.98 4.55
CA THR A 116 -23.34 9.26 5.26
C THR A 116 -23.58 9.30 6.76
N ILE A 117 -22.71 8.64 7.51
CA ILE A 117 -22.68 8.63 8.97
C ILE A 117 -21.46 9.44 9.42
N MET A 118 -21.70 10.64 9.93
CA MET A 118 -20.70 11.55 10.47
C MET A 118 -20.37 11.21 11.91
N LEU A 119 -19.10 11.01 12.20
CA LEU A 119 -18.59 10.67 13.53
C LEU A 119 -17.97 11.89 14.22
N MET A 120 -18.42 12.16 15.43
CA MET A 120 -17.81 13.13 16.34
C MET A 120 -16.61 12.48 17.04
N SER A 121 -15.75 13.29 17.66
CA SER A 121 -14.61 12.79 18.44
C SER A 121 -15.05 11.89 19.59
N GLY A 122 -14.26 10.86 19.85
CA GLY A 122 -14.46 9.94 20.96
C GLY A 122 -14.19 8.47 20.56
N ASN A 123 -14.27 7.59 21.54
CA ASN A 123 -14.00 6.17 21.36
C ASN A 123 -15.29 5.40 21.04
N TYR A 124 -15.31 4.74 19.90
CA TYR A 124 -16.42 3.93 19.41
C TYR A 124 -16.26 2.42 19.71
N GLY A 125 -15.14 2.02 20.30
CA GLY A 125 -14.84 0.62 20.61
C GLY A 125 -14.43 -0.20 19.38
N ASP A 126 -14.64 -1.52 19.48
CA ASP A 126 -14.42 -2.44 18.37
C ASP A 126 -15.60 -2.40 17.40
N ILE A 127 -15.31 -2.12 16.15
CA ILE A 127 -16.32 -2.03 15.09
C ILE A 127 -16.27 -3.28 14.22
N VAL A 128 -17.41 -3.97 14.13
CA VAL A 128 -17.59 -5.15 13.27
C VAL A 128 -18.71 -4.87 12.28
N ILE A 129 -18.37 -4.95 10.99
CA ILE A 129 -19.31 -4.81 9.87
C ILE A 129 -19.47 -6.18 9.21
N GLY A 130 -20.72 -6.57 8.96
CA GLY A 130 -21.04 -7.84 8.32
C GLY A 130 -21.23 -9.01 9.27
N ASP A 131 -21.73 -10.14 8.75
CA ASP A 131 -22.09 -11.34 9.51
C ASP A 131 -21.36 -12.58 8.96
N TYR A 132 -21.24 -13.60 9.80
CA TYR A 132 -20.71 -14.92 9.43
C TYR A 132 -21.69 -15.75 8.60
N LEU A 133 -23.00 -15.55 8.76
CA LEU A 133 -24.02 -16.43 8.20
C LEU A 133 -24.76 -15.78 7.03
N GLN A 134 -24.64 -14.47 6.87
CA GLN A 134 -25.33 -13.74 5.83
C GLN A 134 -24.50 -12.55 5.35
N GLN A 135 -24.36 -12.42 4.03
CA GLN A 135 -23.71 -11.27 3.44
C GLN A 135 -24.56 -10.00 3.62
N VAL A 136 -23.92 -8.90 4.02
CA VAL A 136 -24.55 -7.57 4.04
C VAL A 136 -24.28 -6.91 2.70
N VAL A 137 -25.29 -6.83 1.85
CA VAL A 137 -25.18 -6.26 0.50
C VAL A 137 -25.77 -4.86 0.47
N ASN A 138 -24.94 -3.87 0.24
CA ASN A 138 -25.38 -2.50 0.02
C ASN A 138 -25.56 -2.27 -1.50
N PRO A 139 -26.75 -1.83 -1.97
CA PRO A 139 -26.92 -1.42 -3.37
C PRO A 139 -26.12 -0.16 -3.73
N SER A 140 -25.92 0.74 -2.77
CA SER A 140 -25.09 1.95 -2.85
C SER A 140 -24.11 2.01 -1.69
N PHE A 141 -23.03 2.79 -1.82
CA PHE A 141 -22.05 2.92 -0.74
C PHE A 141 -22.66 3.56 0.51
N VAL A 142 -22.38 2.97 1.67
CA VAL A 142 -22.58 3.59 2.98
C VAL A 142 -21.26 4.22 3.39
N THR A 143 -21.26 5.51 3.69
CA THR A 143 -20.08 6.24 4.11
C THR A 143 -20.08 6.45 5.63
N VAL A 144 -18.97 6.12 6.27
CA VAL A 144 -18.70 6.38 7.69
C VAL A 144 -17.47 7.28 7.73
N GLU A 145 -17.63 8.54 8.13
CA GLU A 145 -16.53 9.51 8.07
C GLU A 145 -16.44 10.40 9.30
N ALA A 146 -15.25 10.86 9.61
CA ALA A 146 -15.01 11.86 10.64
C ALA A 146 -15.68 13.18 10.26
N ALA A 147 -16.45 13.78 11.15
CA ALA A 147 -16.91 15.14 10.95
C ALA A 147 -15.71 16.11 10.94
N ARG A 148 -15.85 17.22 10.25
CA ARG A 148 -14.76 18.18 10.07
C ARG A 148 -14.15 18.62 11.41
N GLY A 149 -12.84 18.41 11.57
CA GLY A 149 -12.11 18.75 12.79
C GLY A 149 -12.32 17.78 13.96
N GLN A 150 -12.97 16.66 13.73
CA GLN A 150 -13.17 15.61 14.72
C GLN A 150 -12.18 14.47 14.53
N THR A 151 -11.93 13.73 15.61
CA THR A 151 -11.04 12.56 15.63
C THR A 151 -11.77 11.39 16.28
N PRO A 152 -12.62 10.68 15.54
CA PRO A 152 -13.21 9.44 16.01
C PRO A 152 -12.16 8.34 16.11
N VAL A 153 -12.22 7.54 17.18
CA VAL A 153 -11.28 6.46 17.45
C VAL A 153 -12.01 5.13 17.49
N PHE A 154 -11.56 4.17 16.68
CA PHE A 154 -11.93 2.77 16.77
C PHE A 154 -10.80 1.99 17.45
N LEU A 155 -11.13 0.99 18.24
CA LEU A 155 -10.11 0.08 18.78
C LEU A 155 -9.65 -0.92 17.71
N THR A 156 -10.60 -1.44 16.95
CA THR A 156 -10.40 -2.26 15.76
C THR A 156 -11.52 -1.99 14.75
N LEU A 157 -11.24 -2.27 13.48
CA LEU A 157 -12.25 -2.25 12.42
C LEU A 157 -12.22 -3.59 11.67
N TYR A 158 -13.27 -4.39 11.80
CA TYR A 158 -13.39 -5.69 11.18
C TYR A 158 -14.55 -5.71 10.17
N ILE A 159 -14.22 -5.80 8.89
CA ILE A 159 -15.15 -5.76 7.75
C ILE A 159 -15.14 -7.14 7.09
N ARG A 160 -16.29 -7.81 7.08
CA ARG A 160 -16.42 -9.16 6.52
C ARG A 160 -17.76 -9.39 5.84
N SER A 161 -17.77 -10.22 4.81
CA SER A 161 -19.01 -10.66 4.14
C SER A 161 -19.94 -9.48 3.82
N THR A 162 -19.40 -8.41 3.25
CA THR A 162 -20.16 -7.19 2.99
C THR A 162 -19.67 -6.42 1.78
N THR A 163 -20.49 -5.51 1.26
CA THR A 163 -20.16 -4.75 0.06
C THR A 163 -20.45 -3.27 0.20
N LYS A 164 -19.67 -2.46 -0.52
CA LYS A 164 -19.88 -1.01 -0.73
C LYS A 164 -19.87 -0.18 0.56
N TRP A 165 -18.69 -0.07 1.15
CA TRP A 165 -18.43 0.79 2.31
C TRP A 165 -17.31 1.79 2.03
N VAL A 166 -17.47 2.98 2.59
CA VAL A 166 -16.40 3.98 2.69
C VAL A 166 -16.14 4.28 4.17
N PHE A 167 -14.89 4.15 4.61
CA PHE A 167 -14.43 4.63 5.92
C PHE A 167 -13.39 5.72 5.69
N LYS A 168 -13.60 6.90 6.29
CA LYS A 168 -12.80 8.07 5.98
C LYS A 168 -12.43 8.91 7.20
N GLY A 169 -11.13 9.25 7.31
CA GLY A 169 -10.64 10.15 8.35
C GLY A 169 -10.70 9.59 9.77
N ILE A 170 -10.69 8.28 9.92
CA ILE A 170 -10.87 7.60 11.20
C ILE A 170 -9.52 7.14 11.75
N LYS A 171 -9.34 7.33 13.06
CA LYS A 171 -8.21 6.76 13.79
C LYS A 171 -8.58 5.36 14.27
N VAL A 172 -7.71 4.37 13.95
CA VAL A 172 -7.84 3.01 14.49
C VAL A 172 -6.63 2.74 15.37
N GLN A 173 -6.88 2.59 16.67
CA GLN A 173 -5.83 2.43 17.64
C GLN A 173 -6.27 1.51 18.77
N SER A 174 -5.48 0.47 19.04
CA SER A 174 -5.77 -0.43 20.15
C SER A 174 -5.58 0.26 21.51
N LEU A 175 -6.25 -0.25 22.53
CA LEU A 175 -6.04 0.23 23.89
C LEU A 175 -4.65 -0.17 24.38
N PHE A 176 -3.97 0.81 24.96
CA PHE A 176 -2.68 0.64 25.60
C PHE A 176 -2.75 -0.46 26.69
N GLY A 177 -1.83 -1.41 26.65
CA GLY A 177 -1.69 -2.44 27.70
C GLY A 177 -2.61 -3.68 27.58
N THR A 178 -3.48 -3.75 26.58
CA THR A 178 -4.16 -5.01 26.25
C THR A 178 -3.17 -5.94 25.57
N ASN A 179 -3.18 -7.23 25.95
CA ASN A 179 -2.36 -8.25 25.34
C ASN A 179 -2.42 -8.15 23.81
N ASN A 180 -1.26 -8.28 23.18
CA ASN A 180 -1.11 -8.35 21.74
C ASN A 180 -2.13 -9.34 21.17
N SER A 181 -3.21 -8.82 20.59
CA SER A 181 -4.08 -9.63 19.78
C SER A 181 -3.36 -9.87 18.45
N LYS A 182 -3.24 -11.11 18.04
CA LYS A 182 -2.70 -11.50 16.73
C LYS A 182 -3.56 -10.99 15.56
N LEU A 183 -4.67 -10.33 15.85
CA LEU A 183 -5.56 -9.77 14.83
C LEU A 183 -5.05 -8.40 14.36
N PRO A 184 -5.19 -8.09 13.07
CA PRO A 184 -4.94 -6.76 12.53
C PRO A 184 -5.78 -5.67 13.21
N LEU A 185 -5.31 -4.41 13.12
CA LEU A 185 -6.11 -3.26 13.56
C LEU A 185 -7.31 -3.03 12.64
N VAL A 186 -7.06 -3.14 11.33
CA VAL A 186 -8.11 -3.08 10.31
C VAL A 186 -8.07 -4.38 9.50
N THR A 187 -9.21 -5.04 9.38
CA THR A 187 -9.36 -6.27 8.59
C THR A 187 -10.47 -6.10 7.56
N VAL A 188 -10.18 -6.41 6.30
CA VAL A 188 -11.17 -6.60 5.24
C VAL A 188 -11.05 -8.04 4.76
N THR A 189 -12.09 -8.84 4.97
CA THR A 189 -12.03 -10.28 4.67
C THR A 189 -13.37 -10.80 4.15
N ASP A 190 -13.39 -12.04 3.71
CA ASP A 190 -14.59 -12.78 3.34
C ASP A 190 -14.96 -13.82 4.41
N GLN A 191 -16.02 -14.56 4.14
CA GLN A 191 -16.41 -15.76 4.88
C GLN A 191 -16.50 -16.95 3.90
N GLY A 192 -15.46 -17.11 3.10
CA GLY A 192 -15.39 -18.05 2.00
C GLY A 192 -16.12 -17.57 0.73
N ALA A 193 -16.08 -18.38 -0.32
CA ALA A 193 -16.55 -18.00 -1.66
C ALA A 193 -18.04 -17.59 -1.73
N ALA A 194 -18.87 -18.10 -0.82
CA ALA A 194 -20.30 -17.80 -0.78
C ALA A 194 -20.63 -16.42 -0.18
N LEU A 195 -19.71 -15.83 0.58
CA LEU A 195 -19.94 -14.57 1.32
C LEU A 195 -18.74 -13.60 1.13
N PRO A 196 -18.45 -13.16 -0.10
CA PRO A 196 -17.30 -12.29 -0.39
C PRO A 196 -17.50 -10.88 0.19
N SER A 197 -16.37 -10.21 0.46
CA SER A 197 -16.33 -8.76 0.70
C SER A 197 -15.85 -8.04 -0.56
N SER A 198 -16.49 -6.93 -0.91
CA SER A 198 -16.07 -6.16 -2.07
C SER A 198 -16.46 -4.69 -2.05
N ASN A 199 -15.72 -3.89 -2.83
CA ASN A 199 -15.96 -2.45 -2.95
C ASN A 199 -15.87 -1.75 -1.57
N ILE A 200 -14.71 -1.93 -0.92
CA ILE A 200 -14.40 -1.33 0.38
C ILE A 200 -13.35 -0.23 0.16
N ILE A 201 -13.65 0.97 0.64
CA ILE A 201 -12.76 2.13 0.52
C ILE A 201 -12.34 2.58 1.94
N LEU A 202 -11.06 2.60 2.19
CA LEU A 202 -10.41 3.13 3.39
C LEU A 202 -9.59 4.35 2.97
N GLU A 203 -9.97 5.54 3.40
CA GLU A 203 -9.37 6.80 2.96
C GLU A 203 -8.97 7.67 4.15
N ASN A 204 -7.77 8.25 4.11
CA ASN A 204 -7.27 9.14 5.18
C ASN A 204 -7.35 8.52 6.59
N MET A 205 -7.07 7.23 6.70
CA MET A 205 -7.06 6.50 7.98
C MET A 205 -5.76 6.79 8.75
N GLN A 206 -5.83 6.80 10.06
CA GLN A 206 -4.68 6.80 10.96
C GLN A 206 -4.67 5.49 11.73
N VAL A 207 -3.73 4.60 11.44
CA VAL A 207 -3.72 3.23 11.98
C VAL A 207 -2.43 3.01 12.75
N SER A 208 -2.53 2.79 14.07
CA SER A 208 -1.34 2.60 14.89
C SER A 208 -1.65 1.79 16.16
N SER A 209 -0.64 1.08 16.69
CA SER A 209 -0.80 0.37 17.96
C SER A 209 -0.90 1.31 19.16
N ALA A 210 -0.23 2.46 19.11
CA ALA A 210 -0.19 3.44 20.18
C ALA A 210 0.11 4.84 19.61
N ASP A 211 -0.22 5.89 20.35
CA ASP A 211 0.18 7.26 20.01
C ASP A 211 1.69 7.43 20.14
N ASP A 212 2.23 6.91 21.22
CA ASP A 212 3.64 7.02 21.57
C ASP A 212 4.21 5.64 21.92
N THR A 213 5.40 5.38 21.42
CA THR A 213 6.20 4.18 21.70
C THR A 213 7.59 4.54 22.22
N ASP A 214 7.80 5.80 22.58
CA ASP A 214 9.06 6.24 23.17
C ASP A 214 9.33 5.47 24.49
N GLY A 215 10.55 4.98 24.61
CA GLY A 215 10.95 4.16 25.74
C GLY A 215 10.49 2.70 25.71
N TRP A 216 9.77 2.24 24.72
CA TRP A 216 9.50 0.81 24.57
C TRP A 216 10.80 0.06 24.22
N THR A 217 11.05 -1.01 24.95
CA THR A 217 12.10 -1.98 24.61
C THR A 217 11.67 -2.90 23.46
N GLN A 218 12.63 -3.58 22.80
CA GLN A 218 12.29 -4.56 21.76
C GLN A 218 11.29 -5.63 22.24
N PRO A 219 11.43 -6.25 23.44
CA PRO A 219 10.41 -7.17 23.96
C PRO A 219 9.04 -6.52 24.16
N GLU A 220 8.99 -5.25 24.56
CA GLU A 220 7.72 -4.54 24.72
C GLU A 220 7.06 -4.26 23.38
N TRP A 221 7.84 -3.93 22.36
CA TRP A 221 7.33 -3.82 20.98
C TRP A 221 6.68 -5.13 20.53
N LEU A 222 7.39 -6.25 20.65
CA LEU A 222 6.89 -7.58 20.27
C LEU A 222 5.65 -8.00 21.07
N ALA A 223 5.53 -7.54 22.31
CA ALA A 223 4.40 -7.87 23.18
C ALA A 223 3.17 -6.96 22.98
N ARG A 224 3.37 -5.70 22.61
CA ARG A 224 2.32 -4.67 22.63
C ARG A 224 1.91 -4.18 21.25
N ALA A 225 2.84 -4.13 20.26
CA ALA A 225 2.49 -3.72 18.92
C ALA A 225 1.56 -4.76 18.26
N ARG A 226 0.57 -4.28 17.52
CA ARG A 226 -0.31 -5.15 16.74
C ARG A 226 0.46 -5.82 15.61
N VAL A 227 0.07 -7.05 15.29
CA VAL A 227 0.79 -7.82 14.28
C VAL A 227 0.66 -7.16 12.91
N VAL A 228 -0.54 -6.73 12.52
CA VAL A 228 -0.76 -6.07 11.21
C VAL A 228 -1.54 -4.77 11.39
N GLY A 229 -1.14 -3.73 10.68
CA GLY A 229 -1.90 -2.47 10.61
C GLY A 229 -3.19 -2.63 9.83
N ILE A 230 -3.11 -2.86 8.52
CA ILE A 230 -4.26 -3.08 7.64
C ILE A 230 -4.10 -4.40 6.90
N SER A 231 -5.06 -5.31 7.04
CA SER A 231 -5.11 -6.57 6.32
C SER A 231 -6.31 -6.58 5.37
N ALA A 232 -6.08 -6.71 4.08
CA ALA A 232 -7.11 -6.89 3.07
C ALA A 232 -6.87 -8.21 2.33
N LYS A 233 -7.50 -9.28 2.78
CA LYS A 233 -7.35 -10.64 2.21
C LYS A 233 -8.60 -11.47 2.36
N GLY A 234 -8.81 -12.40 1.44
CA GLY A 234 -9.79 -13.48 1.60
C GLY A 234 -9.24 -14.65 2.39
N THR A 235 -10.09 -15.62 2.68
CA THR A 235 -9.70 -16.89 3.34
C THR A 235 -8.69 -17.69 2.52
N ASP A 236 -8.70 -17.55 1.20
CA ASP A 236 -7.80 -18.22 0.25
C ASP A 236 -6.85 -17.20 -0.43
N HIS A 237 -6.16 -16.38 0.36
CA HIS A 237 -5.23 -15.36 -0.11
C HIS A 237 -5.81 -14.42 -1.20
N GLY A 238 -7.01 -13.88 -0.94
CA GLY A 238 -7.59 -12.82 -1.75
C GLY A 238 -8.61 -13.26 -2.82
N ALA A 239 -8.77 -14.55 -3.06
CA ALA A 239 -9.65 -15.04 -4.15
C ALA A 239 -11.10 -14.52 -4.07
N ASN A 240 -11.61 -14.26 -2.89
CA ASN A 240 -13.00 -13.87 -2.65
C ASN A 240 -13.18 -12.41 -2.18
N THR A 241 -12.15 -11.81 -1.59
CA THR A 241 -12.13 -10.38 -1.27
C THR A 241 -11.60 -9.62 -2.47
N THR A 242 -12.35 -8.61 -2.94
CA THR A 242 -11.98 -7.90 -4.18
C THR A 242 -12.40 -6.43 -4.13
N CYS A 243 -11.81 -5.60 -4.98
CA CYS A 243 -12.14 -4.18 -5.06
C CYS A 243 -11.97 -3.47 -3.71
N VAL A 244 -10.80 -3.60 -3.10
CA VAL A 244 -10.44 -2.86 -1.90
C VAL A 244 -9.54 -1.69 -2.27
N SER A 245 -9.82 -0.52 -1.73
CA SER A 245 -8.99 0.67 -1.89
C SER A 245 -8.53 1.19 -0.53
N VAL A 246 -7.21 1.37 -0.36
CA VAL A 246 -6.61 2.02 0.81
C VAL A 246 -5.79 3.20 0.31
N THR A 247 -6.20 4.41 0.66
CA THR A 247 -5.58 5.60 0.10
C THR A 247 -5.31 6.68 1.15
N ASN A 248 -4.19 7.41 0.96
CA ASN A 248 -3.82 8.59 1.75
C ASN A 248 -3.85 8.32 3.26
N SER A 249 -3.50 7.11 3.68
CA SER A 249 -3.56 6.66 5.06
C SER A 249 -2.17 6.58 5.67
N HIS A 250 -2.08 6.77 6.99
CA HIS A 250 -0.84 6.62 7.75
C HIS A 250 -0.93 5.39 8.65
N ILE A 251 -0.01 4.45 8.47
CA ILE A 251 0.08 3.19 9.20
C ILE A 251 1.41 3.17 9.93
N SER A 252 1.40 3.05 11.25
CA SER A 252 2.65 3.14 12.02
C SER A 252 2.64 2.29 13.29
N LYS A 253 3.83 2.01 13.81
CA LYS A 253 4.02 1.35 15.10
C LYS A 253 3.31 -0.01 15.18
N VAL A 254 3.50 -0.82 14.17
CA VAL A 254 2.95 -2.17 13.99
C VAL A 254 4.08 -3.15 13.66
N ILE A 255 3.82 -4.45 13.69
CA ILE A 255 4.83 -5.43 13.23
C ILE A 255 4.84 -5.45 11.71
N PHE A 256 3.73 -5.77 11.05
CA PHE A 256 3.56 -5.65 9.60
C PHE A 256 2.71 -4.43 9.27
N GLY A 257 3.12 -3.63 8.29
CA GLY A 257 2.38 -2.44 7.87
C GLY A 257 1.04 -2.80 7.25
N ALA A 258 1.05 -3.46 6.09
CA ALA A 258 -0.16 -3.83 5.37
C ALA A 258 -0.05 -5.17 4.63
N GLU A 259 -1.15 -5.91 4.57
CA GLU A 259 -1.37 -7.07 3.69
C GLU A 259 -2.26 -6.66 2.51
N VAL A 260 -1.67 -6.56 1.30
CA VAL A 260 -2.33 -6.20 0.04
C VAL A 260 -2.62 -7.50 -0.73
N MET A 261 -3.63 -8.24 -0.30
CA MET A 261 -3.90 -9.60 -0.74
C MET A 261 -5.34 -9.79 -1.26
N ALA A 262 -6.00 -8.70 -1.64
CA ALA A 262 -7.30 -8.73 -2.31
C ALA A 262 -7.13 -8.48 -3.81
N ASN A 263 -7.87 -9.22 -4.65
CA ASN A 263 -7.85 -8.97 -6.08
C ASN A 263 -8.50 -7.62 -6.44
N ASN A 264 -8.06 -7.00 -7.52
CA ASN A 264 -8.51 -5.67 -7.95
C ASN A 264 -8.34 -4.63 -6.82
N MET A 265 -7.15 -4.58 -6.20
CA MET A 265 -6.88 -3.70 -5.06
C MET A 265 -6.05 -2.48 -5.46
N LEU A 266 -6.42 -1.34 -4.91
CA LEU A 266 -5.66 -0.09 -4.96
C LEU A 266 -5.08 0.20 -3.57
N PHE A 267 -3.75 0.30 -3.47
CA PHE A 267 -3.04 0.74 -2.27
C PHE A 267 -2.13 1.92 -2.64
N SER A 268 -2.57 3.15 -2.37
CA SER A 268 -1.92 4.32 -2.96
C SER A 268 -1.85 5.55 -2.05
N GLY A 269 -0.70 6.24 -2.08
CA GLY A 269 -0.50 7.48 -1.35
C GLY A 269 -0.44 7.29 0.17
N ASN A 270 -0.14 6.09 0.63
CA ASN A 270 -0.05 5.79 2.05
C ASN A 270 1.37 6.01 2.59
N GLU A 271 1.48 6.35 3.85
CA GLU A 271 2.72 6.38 4.60
C GLU A 271 2.76 5.20 5.58
N ILE A 272 3.87 4.48 5.59
CA ILE A 272 4.09 3.35 6.51
C ILE A 272 5.43 3.56 7.19
N ASP A 273 5.42 3.72 8.51
CA ASP A 273 6.64 3.95 9.28
C ASP A 273 6.67 3.18 10.61
N ARG A 274 7.87 3.00 11.16
CA ARG A 274 8.08 2.34 12.44
C ARG A 274 7.37 0.99 12.53
N PHE A 275 7.70 0.11 11.61
CA PHE A 275 7.23 -1.27 11.57
C PHE A 275 8.37 -2.24 11.92
N GLY A 276 8.03 -3.44 12.38
CA GLY A 276 9.00 -4.37 12.96
C GLY A 276 9.30 -5.61 12.11
N ASP A 277 8.70 -5.72 10.93
CA ASP A 277 8.90 -6.79 9.95
C ASP A 277 8.72 -6.18 8.54
N ASP A 278 7.69 -6.50 7.78
CA ASP A 278 7.50 -5.98 6.44
C ASP A 278 6.58 -4.75 6.37
N GLY A 279 6.90 -3.82 5.47
CA GLY A 279 6.06 -2.66 5.21
C GLY A 279 4.76 -3.06 4.49
N ILE A 280 4.88 -3.79 3.41
CA ILE A 280 3.74 -4.30 2.62
C ILE A 280 4.01 -5.74 2.20
N ASP A 281 3.13 -6.65 2.60
CA ASP A 281 3.03 -7.99 2.03
C ASP A 281 2.01 -8.00 0.90
N TYR A 282 2.35 -8.57 -0.27
CA TYR A 282 1.41 -8.60 -1.37
C TYR A 282 1.39 -9.94 -2.10
N VAL A 283 0.19 -10.42 -2.40
CA VAL A 283 -0.07 -11.54 -3.32
C VAL A 283 -1.51 -11.47 -3.77
N ALA A 284 -1.74 -10.98 -4.98
CA ALA A 284 -3.06 -10.94 -5.60
C ALA A 284 -2.94 -10.53 -7.07
N SER A 285 -4.02 -10.66 -7.81
CA SER A 285 -4.08 -10.25 -9.21
C SER A 285 -4.81 -8.92 -9.38
N ASN A 286 -4.39 -8.16 -10.40
CA ASN A 286 -4.92 -6.83 -10.72
C ASN A 286 -4.74 -5.86 -9.54
N ILE A 287 -3.52 -5.71 -9.03
CA ILE A 287 -3.21 -4.79 -7.93
C ILE A 287 -2.35 -3.62 -8.39
N LEU A 288 -2.62 -2.46 -7.81
CA LEU A 288 -1.82 -1.26 -7.96
C LEU A 288 -1.33 -0.78 -6.59
N ILE A 289 -0.02 -0.85 -6.37
CA ILE A 289 0.67 -0.32 -5.19
C ILE A 289 1.46 0.90 -5.65
N ALA A 290 0.98 2.12 -5.35
CA ALA A 290 1.54 3.31 -5.94
C ALA A 290 1.67 4.49 -4.99
N LYS A 291 2.73 5.30 -5.19
CA LYS A 291 2.92 6.57 -4.47
C LYS A 291 2.96 6.44 -2.96
N ASN A 292 3.30 5.26 -2.45
CA ASN A 292 3.45 5.05 -1.02
C ASN A 292 4.84 5.47 -0.55
N TYR A 293 4.93 5.90 0.70
CA TYR A 293 6.16 6.19 1.39
C TYR A 293 6.36 5.21 2.54
N ILE A 294 7.33 4.32 2.41
CA ILE A 294 7.63 3.25 3.36
C ILE A 294 9.02 3.52 3.92
N HIS A 295 9.14 3.67 5.24
CA HIS A 295 10.41 4.06 5.84
C HIS A 295 10.49 3.71 7.33
N ASP A 296 11.71 3.79 7.86
CA ASP A 296 11.96 3.70 9.29
C ASP A 296 11.50 2.36 9.90
N ASP A 297 11.93 1.25 9.28
CA ASP A 297 11.80 -0.08 9.86
C ASP A 297 12.57 -0.17 11.20
N GLN A 298 12.24 -1.13 12.02
CA GLN A 298 12.89 -1.34 13.32
C GLN A 298 13.23 -2.80 13.55
N VAL A 299 14.53 -3.10 13.70
CA VAL A 299 15.00 -4.45 14.05
C VAL A 299 14.63 -4.76 15.49
N LEU A 300 13.66 -5.65 15.68
CA LEU A 300 13.12 -6.00 17.00
C LEU A 300 13.76 -7.25 17.62
N GLY A 301 14.75 -7.87 16.98
CA GLY A 301 15.45 -9.06 17.48
C GLY A 301 14.65 -10.36 17.40
N ASN A 302 13.57 -10.37 16.62
CA ASN A 302 12.72 -11.54 16.37
C ASN A 302 13.23 -12.46 15.23
N GLY A 303 14.34 -12.09 14.58
CA GLY A 303 14.91 -12.83 13.45
C GLY A 303 14.22 -12.55 12.11
N ALA A 304 13.34 -11.55 12.06
CA ALA A 304 12.71 -11.11 10.81
C ALA A 304 13.74 -10.52 9.84
N HIS A 305 13.46 -10.66 8.56
CA HIS A 305 14.12 -9.91 7.49
C HIS A 305 13.12 -8.87 6.98
N MET A 306 13.35 -7.62 7.29
CA MET A 306 12.41 -6.56 6.98
C MET A 306 12.49 -6.20 5.49
N ASP A 307 11.34 -6.25 4.84
CA ASP A 307 11.16 -5.84 3.45
C ASP A 307 10.28 -4.61 3.33
N GLY A 308 10.65 -3.68 2.45
CA GLY A 308 9.75 -2.56 2.15
C GLY A 308 8.44 -3.07 1.55
N MET A 309 8.58 -4.00 0.60
CA MET A 309 7.45 -4.72 -0.01
C MET A 309 7.88 -6.16 -0.30
N GLN A 310 7.20 -7.13 0.29
CA GLN A 310 7.44 -8.56 0.07
C GLN A 310 6.31 -9.20 -0.74
N GLY A 311 6.67 -9.83 -1.85
CA GLY A 311 5.78 -10.71 -2.61
C GLY A 311 5.68 -12.08 -1.95
N TYR A 312 4.46 -12.45 -1.55
CA TYR A 312 4.17 -13.72 -0.85
C TYR A 312 4.01 -14.90 -1.83
N PRO A 313 4.19 -16.15 -1.35
CA PRO A 313 3.93 -17.33 -2.17
C PRO A 313 2.50 -17.37 -2.72
N GLY A 314 2.38 -17.60 -4.01
CA GLY A 314 1.11 -17.69 -4.73
C GLY A 314 1.27 -17.33 -6.20
N ALA A 315 0.22 -17.50 -6.98
CA ALA A 315 0.17 -17.03 -8.37
C ALA A 315 -0.49 -15.66 -8.45
N SER A 316 0.20 -14.70 -9.05
CA SER A 316 -0.28 -13.32 -9.20
C SER A 316 -0.11 -12.83 -10.63
N SER A 317 -1.06 -12.03 -11.09
CA SER A 317 -0.99 -11.43 -12.43
C SER A 317 -1.42 -9.97 -12.44
N ASN A 318 -0.87 -9.19 -13.40
CA ASN A 318 -1.17 -7.77 -13.54
C ASN A 318 -0.85 -6.99 -12.26
N VAL A 319 0.38 -7.12 -11.76
CA VAL A 319 0.87 -6.41 -10.59
C VAL A 319 1.58 -5.14 -11.03
N VAL A 320 1.15 -3.99 -10.53
CA VAL A 320 1.77 -2.70 -10.81
C VAL A 320 2.28 -2.07 -9.51
N ILE A 321 3.59 -1.82 -9.45
CA ILE A 321 4.26 -1.13 -8.33
C ILE A 321 4.91 0.13 -8.92
N ASP A 322 4.28 1.29 -8.69
CA ASP A 322 4.67 2.53 -9.36
C ASP A 322 4.87 3.70 -8.41
N SER A 323 5.95 4.46 -8.62
CA SER A 323 6.18 5.74 -7.94
C SER A 323 6.23 5.65 -6.40
N ASN A 324 6.63 4.51 -5.83
CA ASN A 324 6.79 4.37 -4.39
C ASN A 324 8.19 4.83 -3.94
N ARG A 325 8.29 5.22 -2.68
CA ARG A 325 9.55 5.52 -1.99
C ARG A 325 9.73 4.53 -0.86
N VAL A 326 10.78 3.73 -0.91
CA VAL A 326 11.18 2.78 0.13
C VAL A 326 12.53 3.23 0.67
N ILE A 327 12.53 3.78 1.87
CA ILE A 327 13.71 4.41 2.49
C ILE A 327 13.99 3.73 3.82
N ARG A 328 15.11 3.04 3.94
CA ARG A 328 15.48 2.31 5.15
C ARG A 328 15.38 3.18 6.42
N GLN A 329 15.88 4.38 6.37
CA GLN A 329 15.84 5.32 7.49
C GLN A 329 15.70 6.75 7.01
N ALA A 330 14.74 7.46 7.58
CA ALA A 330 14.50 8.89 7.37
C ALA A 330 14.57 9.66 8.70
N ASP A 331 14.17 9.04 9.81
CA ASP A 331 14.27 9.62 11.15
C ASP A 331 15.63 9.27 11.80
N PRO A 332 16.51 10.27 12.07
CA PRO A 332 17.79 10.03 12.74
C PRO A 332 17.65 9.62 14.23
N LYS A 333 16.44 9.70 14.80
CA LYS A 333 16.18 9.45 16.22
C LYS A 333 15.49 8.12 16.49
N LEU A 334 15.49 7.21 15.53
CA LEU A 334 14.90 5.87 15.75
C LEU A 334 15.57 5.18 16.94
N PRO A 335 14.78 4.53 17.82
CA PRO A 335 15.31 3.89 19.01
C PRO A 335 16.07 2.59 18.72
N PHE A 336 15.79 1.97 17.57
CA PHE A 336 16.38 0.69 17.18
C PHE A 336 17.11 0.78 15.84
N PRO A 337 18.07 -0.12 15.60
CA PRO A 337 18.69 -0.27 14.28
C PRO A 337 17.63 -0.55 13.21
N THR A 338 17.95 -0.20 11.98
CA THR A 338 17.13 -0.45 10.79
C THR A 338 17.83 -1.42 9.85
N TYR A 339 17.06 -2.28 9.20
CA TYR A 339 17.54 -3.17 8.15
C TYR A 339 16.38 -3.42 7.17
N LEU A 340 16.36 -2.73 6.06
CA LEU A 340 15.26 -2.80 5.10
C LEU A 340 15.77 -3.34 3.77
N GLN A 341 15.16 -4.38 3.25
CA GLN A 341 15.22 -4.73 1.84
C GLN A 341 14.27 -3.81 1.05
N GLY A 342 14.28 -3.89 -0.26
CA GLY A 342 13.49 -2.98 -1.08
C GLY A 342 12.11 -3.52 -1.45
N ILE A 343 11.95 -3.82 -2.72
CA ILE A 343 10.74 -4.38 -3.33
C ILE A 343 11.10 -5.75 -3.87
N ASP A 344 10.62 -6.80 -3.27
CA ASP A 344 11.01 -8.13 -3.70
C ASP A 344 9.89 -9.17 -3.73
N ALA A 345 10.12 -10.23 -4.48
CA ALA A 345 9.26 -11.39 -4.61
C ALA A 345 10.13 -12.62 -4.88
N PHE A 346 10.53 -13.29 -3.81
CA PHE A 346 11.33 -14.49 -3.87
C PHE A 346 10.51 -15.73 -4.22
N ASP A 347 9.28 -15.76 -3.75
CA ASP A 347 8.37 -16.90 -3.86
C ASP A 347 7.18 -16.56 -4.75
N GLY A 348 6.46 -17.59 -5.22
CA GLY A 348 5.31 -17.37 -6.07
C GLY A 348 5.63 -17.48 -7.56
N ASP A 349 4.62 -17.22 -8.37
CA ASP A 349 4.67 -17.23 -9.83
C ASP A 349 3.98 -15.96 -10.35
N TRP A 350 4.74 -15.11 -11.01
CA TRP A 350 4.34 -13.72 -11.29
C TRP A 350 4.16 -13.48 -12.77
N THR A 351 3.00 -13.06 -13.21
CA THR A 351 2.72 -12.79 -14.62
C THR A 351 2.37 -11.33 -14.85
N ASN A 352 2.98 -10.70 -15.85
CA ASN A 352 2.72 -9.31 -16.23
C ASN A 352 2.92 -8.33 -15.05
N VAL A 353 4.15 -8.30 -14.52
CA VAL A 353 4.56 -7.41 -13.43
C VAL A 353 5.15 -6.13 -14.01
N THR A 354 4.76 -4.97 -13.48
CA THR A 354 5.33 -3.67 -13.85
C THR A 354 5.83 -2.94 -12.60
N VAL A 355 7.13 -2.69 -12.52
CA VAL A 355 7.78 -1.96 -11.43
C VAL A 355 8.44 -0.71 -12.02
N THR A 356 7.84 0.47 -11.78
CA THR A 356 8.24 1.70 -12.47
C THR A 356 8.37 2.89 -11.52
N ASN A 357 9.30 3.81 -11.83
CA ASN A 357 9.47 5.08 -11.11
C ASN A 357 9.69 4.95 -9.59
N ASN A 358 10.03 3.77 -9.06
CA ASN A 358 10.24 3.64 -7.63
C ASN A 358 11.61 4.16 -7.21
N VAL A 359 11.68 4.68 -6.00
CA VAL A 359 12.91 5.07 -5.31
C VAL A 359 13.13 4.14 -4.14
N VAL A 360 14.26 3.45 -4.12
CA VAL A 360 14.67 2.56 -3.03
C VAL A 360 16.03 3.00 -2.51
N VAL A 361 16.11 3.31 -1.22
CA VAL A 361 17.37 3.58 -0.51
C VAL A 361 17.50 2.58 0.63
N THR A 362 18.45 1.68 0.51
CA THR A 362 18.65 0.61 1.48
C THR A 362 20.11 0.24 1.64
N SER A 363 20.45 -0.45 2.74
CA SER A 363 21.74 -1.14 2.91
C SER A 363 21.66 -2.64 2.61
N ALA A 364 20.45 -3.21 2.54
CA ALA A 364 20.26 -4.64 2.35
C ALA A 364 20.59 -5.11 0.93
N CYS A 365 20.65 -6.41 0.73
CA CYS A 365 21.06 -7.01 -0.56
C CYS A 365 20.10 -6.73 -1.70
N TRP A 366 18.81 -6.67 -1.41
CA TRP A 366 17.77 -6.62 -2.43
C TRP A 366 17.18 -5.22 -2.51
N GLY A 367 17.31 -4.60 -3.67
CA GLY A 367 16.68 -3.33 -3.99
C GLY A 367 15.34 -3.54 -4.69
N ILE A 368 15.37 -4.15 -5.88
CA ILE A 368 14.20 -4.67 -6.58
C ILE A 368 14.55 -6.07 -7.03
N LEU A 369 13.80 -7.08 -6.57
CA LEU A 369 14.05 -8.47 -6.93
C LEU A 369 12.76 -9.18 -7.30
N TYR A 370 12.77 -9.88 -8.40
CA TYR A 370 11.72 -10.83 -8.78
C TYR A 370 12.31 -12.17 -9.19
N ALA A 371 11.66 -13.23 -8.76
CA ALA A 371 11.93 -14.59 -9.21
C ALA A 371 10.65 -15.18 -9.81
N SER A 372 10.79 -16.09 -10.76
CA SER A 372 9.63 -16.72 -11.44
C SER A 372 8.66 -15.69 -12.03
N VAL A 373 9.19 -14.73 -12.79
CA VAL A 373 8.40 -13.65 -13.39
C VAL A 373 8.32 -13.80 -14.91
N HIS A 374 7.09 -13.68 -15.45
CA HIS A 374 6.77 -13.85 -16.88
C HIS A 374 6.13 -12.58 -17.43
N GLY A 375 6.76 -11.94 -18.42
CA GLY A 375 6.29 -10.67 -18.98
C GLY A 375 6.50 -9.50 -18.01
N GLY A 376 7.68 -9.42 -17.37
CA GLY A 376 8.02 -8.40 -16.37
C GLY A 376 8.61 -7.13 -16.98
N LYS A 377 8.33 -5.96 -16.35
CA LYS A 377 8.92 -4.67 -16.71
C LYS A 377 9.44 -3.97 -15.47
N VAL A 378 10.77 -3.80 -15.37
CA VAL A 378 11.42 -3.02 -14.31
C VAL A 378 12.10 -1.82 -14.96
N ILE A 379 11.42 -0.66 -14.93
CA ILE A 379 11.76 0.46 -15.79
C ILE A 379 11.76 1.78 -15.02
N ASN A 380 12.80 2.61 -15.24
CA ASN A 380 12.90 3.94 -14.65
C ASN A 380 12.87 3.95 -13.11
N ASN A 381 13.42 2.95 -12.44
CA ASN A 381 13.58 2.97 -10.99
C ASN A 381 14.95 3.53 -10.57
N THR A 382 15.05 4.00 -9.34
CA THR A 382 16.30 4.45 -8.71
C THR A 382 16.52 3.65 -7.43
N VAL A 383 17.57 2.80 -7.41
CA VAL A 383 17.92 1.91 -6.30
C VAL A 383 19.31 2.25 -5.81
N VAL A 384 19.44 2.79 -4.60
CA VAL A 384 20.70 3.30 -4.08
C VAL A 384 21.04 2.68 -2.74
N ALA A 385 22.28 2.18 -2.62
CA ALA A 385 22.81 1.75 -1.34
C ALA A 385 23.25 2.94 -0.49
N ASP A 386 22.77 3.03 0.75
CA ASP A 386 23.26 4.03 1.68
C ASP A 386 24.64 3.71 2.29
N GLY A 387 25.08 2.47 2.19
CA GLY A 387 26.41 2.04 2.62
C GLY A 387 26.65 2.02 4.13
N LEU A 388 25.59 2.17 4.93
CA LEU A 388 25.69 2.28 6.40
C LEU A 388 25.80 0.92 7.10
N MET A 389 25.35 -0.15 6.45
CA MET A 389 25.42 -1.50 7.00
C MET A 389 26.43 -2.36 6.24
N PRO A 390 27.25 -3.17 6.93
CA PRO A 390 28.05 -4.19 6.26
C PRO A 390 27.12 -5.26 5.67
N GLN A 391 27.27 -5.51 4.37
CA GLN A 391 26.47 -6.53 3.71
C GLN A 391 27.11 -7.92 3.87
N PRO A 392 26.35 -8.95 4.25
CA PRO A 392 26.84 -10.32 4.20
C PRO A 392 27.23 -10.68 2.74
N GLY A 393 28.40 -11.21 2.53
CA GLY A 393 28.78 -11.78 1.24
C GLY A 393 29.06 -10.80 0.10
N ASN A 394 29.38 -9.51 0.37
CA ASN A 394 29.60 -8.46 -0.64
C ASN A 394 28.37 -8.15 -1.52
N CYS A 395 27.20 -8.37 -1.03
CA CYS A 395 25.94 -8.06 -1.69
C CYS A 395 25.70 -6.55 -1.78
N THR A 396 25.11 -6.09 -2.85
CA THR A 396 24.81 -4.67 -3.11
C THR A 396 23.34 -4.52 -3.52
N PRO A 397 22.61 -3.55 -3.00
CA PRO A 397 21.26 -3.27 -3.49
C PRO A 397 21.24 -3.06 -5.00
N GLY A 398 20.36 -3.75 -5.68
CA GLY A 398 20.30 -3.71 -7.14
C GLY A 398 18.94 -4.11 -7.68
N VAL A 399 18.83 -4.11 -9.01
CA VAL A 399 17.71 -4.71 -9.74
C VAL A 399 18.12 -6.12 -10.15
N VAL A 400 17.36 -7.11 -9.68
CA VAL A 400 17.70 -8.52 -9.81
C VAL A 400 16.51 -9.31 -10.35
N ILE A 401 16.70 -10.03 -11.42
CA ILE A 401 15.78 -11.06 -11.90
C ILE A 401 16.43 -12.41 -11.67
N LYS A 402 15.83 -13.20 -10.78
CA LYS A 402 16.23 -14.60 -10.56
C LYS A 402 15.46 -15.53 -11.47
N ASP A 403 16.04 -16.70 -11.70
CA ASP A 403 15.42 -17.72 -12.55
C ASP A 403 14.13 -18.23 -11.91
N LYS A 404 14.26 -18.89 -10.81
CA LYS A 404 13.11 -19.42 -10.04
C LYS A 404 13.47 -19.59 -8.57
N THR A 405 12.46 -19.66 -7.76
CA THR A 405 12.54 -20.09 -6.37
C THR A 405 11.92 -21.49 -6.20
N HIS A 406 11.69 -21.89 -4.96
CA HIS A 406 11.30 -23.25 -4.59
C HIS A 406 9.99 -23.74 -5.25
N GLN A 407 9.11 -22.85 -5.71
CA GLN A 407 7.77 -23.19 -6.19
C GLN A 407 7.41 -22.62 -7.57
N GLY A 408 8.28 -21.81 -8.16
CA GLY A 408 8.01 -21.11 -9.41
C GLY A 408 8.66 -21.74 -10.64
N SER A 409 8.26 -21.27 -11.81
CA SER A 409 8.87 -21.56 -13.11
C SER A 409 10.01 -20.59 -13.43
N SER A 410 10.81 -20.91 -14.47
CA SER A 410 11.90 -20.03 -14.90
C SER A 410 11.37 -18.69 -15.41
N SER A 411 11.97 -17.59 -14.98
CA SER A 411 11.60 -16.25 -15.46
C SER A 411 11.77 -16.09 -16.97
N SER A 412 10.86 -15.36 -17.63
CA SER A 412 10.86 -15.13 -19.08
C SER A 412 10.31 -13.74 -19.45
N ASP A 413 10.69 -13.25 -20.63
CA ASP A 413 10.13 -12.03 -21.24
C ASP A 413 10.23 -10.78 -20.33
N VAL A 414 11.39 -10.56 -19.68
CA VAL A 414 11.59 -9.45 -18.74
C VAL A 414 12.40 -8.31 -19.36
N ILE A 415 11.96 -7.08 -19.15
CA ILE A 415 12.65 -5.86 -19.56
C ILE A 415 13.17 -5.13 -18.31
N ILE A 416 14.49 -4.97 -18.19
CA ILE A 416 15.16 -4.12 -17.21
C ILE A 416 15.76 -2.92 -17.97
N ARG A 417 15.15 -1.75 -17.86
CA ARG A 417 15.51 -0.59 -18.69
C ARG A 417 15.45 0.73 -17.92
N ASN A 418 16.34 1.64 -18.25
CA ASN A 418 16.37 3.00 -17.71
C ASN A 418 16.45 3.05 -16.17
N ASN A 419 17.01 2.05 -15.50
CA ASN A 419 17.13 2.08 -14.05
C ASN A 419 18.49 2.67 -13.64
N ILE A 420 18.54 3.33 -12.50
CA ILE A 420 19.76 3.68 -11.79
C ILE A 420 19.89 2.72 -10.61
N ALA A 421 20.97 1.93 -10.51
CA ALA A 421 21.13 0.97 -9.43
C ALA A 421 22.60 0.72 -9.10
N ASN A 422 22.91 0.20 -7.91
CA ASN A 422 24.24 -0.24 -7.56
C ASN A 422 24.58 -1.66 -8.04
N GLY A 423 23.58 -2.37 -8.55
CA GLY A 423 23.74 -3.68 -9.17
C GLY A 423 22.64 -3.96 -10.18
N LEU A 424 22.96 -4.71 -11.21
CA LEU A 424 22.05 -5.13 -12.26
C LEU A 424 22.31 -6.61 -12.57
N SER A 425 21.33 -7.48 -12.33
CA SER A 425 21.58 -8.93 -12.47
C SER A 425 20.38 -9.66 -13.08
N ILE A 426 20.67 -10.52 -14.04
CA ILE A 426 19.73 -11.51 -14.57
C ILE A 426 20.37 -12.89 -14.43
N TYR A 427 19.70 -13.79 -13.73
CA TYR A 427 20.22 -15.13 -13.41
C TYR A 427 19.78 -16.22 -14.39
N ASN A 428 18.90 -15.93 -15.30
CA ASN A 428 18.52 -16.81 -16.40
C ASN A 428 18.53 -16.07 -17.72
N LEU A 429 18.78 -16.79 -18.80
CA LEU A 429 18.83 -16.23 -20.14
C LEU A 429 17.72 -16.83 -21.00
N ASP A 430 16.53 -16.34 -20.80
CA ASP A 430 15.52 -16.37 -21.85
C ASP A 430 15.97 -15.39 -22.95
N PRO A 431 15.95 -15.78 -24.24
CA PRO A 431 16.35 -14.90 -25.34
C PRO A 431 15.50 -13.64 -25.48
N ASN A 432 14.33 -13.60 -24.89
CA ASN A 432 13.44 -12.43 -24.91
C ASN A 432 13.68 -11.45 -23.75
N MET A 433 14.60 -11.74 -22.83
CA MET A 433 14.96 -10.81 -21.76
C MET A 433 15.83 -9.68 -22.27
N THR A 434 15.59 -8.45 -21.77
CA THR A 434 16.35 -7.26 -22.13
C THR A 434 16.87 -6.56 -20.88
N MET A 435 18.15 -6.16 -20.88
CA MET A 435 18.75 -5.30 -19.86
C MET A 435 19.57 -4.20 -20.53
N ASP A 436 18.97 -3.05 -20.77
CA ASP A 436 19.58 -1.96 -21.53
C ASP A 436 19.32 -0.57 -20.93
N HIS A 437 20.14 0.41 -21.34
CA HIS A 437 20.01 1.82 -20.94
C HIS A 437 19.93 2.06 -19.43
N ASN A 438 20.50 1.16 -18.63
CA ASN A 438 20.58 1.34 -17.18
C ASN A 438 21.89 2.03 -16.79
N ILE A 439 21.91 2.67 -15.64
CA ILE A 439 23.11 3.24 -15.03
C ILE A 439 23.45 2.48 -13.76
N CYS A 440 24.67 1.93 -13.75
CA CYS A 440 25.20 1.27 -12.57
C CYS A 440 26.07 2.24 -11.78
N LEU A 441 25.65 2.57 -10.56
CA LEU A 441 26.40 3.41 -9.64
C LEU A 441 27.49 2.62 -8.94
N THR A 442 28.73 3.10 -8.95
CA THR A 442 29.79 2.43 -8.18
C THR A 442 29.67 2.68 -6.69
N ILE A 443 29.90 1.62 -5.91
CA ILE A 443 30.19 1.70 -4.47
C ILE A 443 31.63 1.24 -4.27
N LYS A 444 32.47 2.09 -3.64
CA LYS A 444 33.89 1.79 -3.45
C LYS A 444 34.58 1.38 -4.77
N GLY A 445 34.20 2.05 -5.86
CA GLY A 445 34.75 1.81 -7.20
C GLY A 445 34.21 0.55 -7.91
N LYS A 446 33.28 -0.17 -7.34
CA LYS A 446 32.69 -1.39 -7.93
C LYS A 446 31.24 -1.20 -8.32
N CYS A 447 30.86 -1.72 -9.46
CA CYS A 447 29.51 -1.88 -9.96
C CYS A 447 29.30 -3.33 -10.35
N VAL A 448 28.20 -3.92 -9.97
CA VAL A 448 27.89 -5.32 -10.29
C VAL A 448 26.90 -5.37 -11.43
N ILE A 449 27.35 -5.77 -12.61
CA ILE A 449 26.49 -6.15 -13.72
C ILE A 449 26.75 -7.63 -14.00
N LEU A 450 25.71 -8.44 -13.88
CA LEU A 450 25.79 -9.88 -14.06
C LEU A 450 24.69 -10.35 -15.01
N THR A 451 25.09 -11.07 -16.03
CA THR A 451 24.20 -11.89 -16.85
C THR A 451 24.76 -13.31 -16.98
N TYR A 452 23.98 -14.20 -17.55
CA TYR A 452 24.41 -15.55 -17.88
C TYR A 452 24.34 -15.76 -19.38
N VAL A 453 25.43 -16.24 -20.00
CA VAL A 453 25.50 -16.56 -21.42
C VAL A 453 25.85 -18.03 -21.55
N GLY A 454 24.92 -18.81 -22.14
CA GLY A 454 25.11 -20.27 -22.27
C GLY A 454 25.28 -20.96 -20.90
N GLY A 455 24.54 -20.51 -19.88
CA GLY A 455 24.61 -21.04 -18.52
C GLY A 455 25.85 -20.62 -17.72
N LYS A 456 26.70 -19.74 -18.27
CA LYS A 456 27.90 -19.23 -17.58
C LYS A 456 27.73 -17.77 -17.21
N PRO A 457 28.14 -17.33 -15.98
CA PRO A 457 28.08 -15.94 -15.58
C PRO A 457 29.01 -15.09 -16.44
N LYS A 458 28.51 -13.93 -16.89
CA LYS A 458 29.27 -12.89 -17.58
C LYS A 458 29.15 -11.58 -16.82
N TRP A 459 30.28 -11.05 -16.42
CA TRP A 459 30.37 -9.85 -15.59
C TRP A 459 30.87 -8.65 -16.41
N GLY A 460 30.39 -7.45 -16.05
CA GLY A 460 30.89 -6.20 -16.60
C GLY A 460 29.89 -5.47 -17.49
N VAL A 461 30.36 -4.46 -18.21
CA VAL A 461 29.61 -3.70 -19.22
C VAL A 461 29.72 -4.43 -20.56
N PHE A 462 28.62 -4.57 -21.23
CA PHE A 462 28.51 -5.31 -22.49
C PHE A 462 28.66 -4.37 -23.70
N LYS A 463 29.10 -4.90 -24.84
CA LYS A 463 29.22 -4.16 -26.10
C LYS A 463 27.86 -4.02 -26.79
N PRO A 464 27.71 -3.01 -27.69
CA PRO A 464 26.53 -2.90 -28.56
C PRO A 464 26.18 -4.22 -29.26
N GLY A 465 24.91 -4.58 -29.23
CA GLY A 465 24.40 -5.83 -29.79
C GLY A 465 24.58 -7.06 -28.89
N GLU A 466 25.19 -6.92 -27.72
CA GLU A 466 25.15 -7.93 -26.67
C GLU A 466 23.91 -7.75 -25.79
N TYR A 467 23.56 -8.75 -24.99
CA TYR A 467 22.35 -8.83 -24.18
C TYR A 467 22.15 -7.65 -23.19
N ALA A 468 23.20 -7.02 -22.74
CA ALA A 468 23.14 -5.88 -21.80
C ALA A 468 23.69 -4.59 -22.46
N ASP A 469 23.14 -4.23 -23.60
CA ASP A 469 23.56 -3.09 -24.41
C ASP A 469 23.21 -1.73 -23.76
N HIS A 470 24.02 -0.70 -24.09
CA HIS A 470 23.82 0.69 -23.65
C HIS A 470 23.77 0.91 -22.12
N ASN A 471 24.24 -0.02 -21.29
CA ASN A 471 24.39 0.22 -19.87
C ASN A 471 25.66 1.05 -19.58
N ILE A 472 25.55 1.98 -18.64
CA ILE A 472 26.60 2.95 -18.29
C ILE A 472 27.06 2.71 -16.85
N ILE A 473 28.36 2.89 -16.58
CA ILE A 473 28.90 2.90 -15.21
C ILE A 473 29.17 4.35 -14.78
N GLU A 474 28.48 4.79 -13.71
CA GLU A 474 28.79 6.06 -13.05
C GLU A 474 29.84 5.86 -11.96
N ARG A 475 31.07 6.33 -12.24
CA ARG A 475 32.26 6.07 -11.40
C ARG A 475 32.29 6.90 -10.12
N ASN A 476 31.59 8.03 -10.08
CA ASN A 476 31.51 8.89 -8.89
C ASN A 476 30.32 8.47 -7.98
N GLY A 477 29.62 7.38 -8.32
CA GLY A 477 28.52 6.85 -7.55
C GLY A 477 27.37 7.85 -7.37
N ALA A 478 26.71 7.82 -6.22
CA ALA A 478 25.57 8.69 -5.92
C ALA A 478 25.91 10.19 -5.98
N ALA A 479 27.12 10.60 -5.61
CA ALA A 479 27.56 11.99 -5.64
C ALA A 479 27.69 12.56 -7.06
N GLY A 480 27.98 11.71 -8.06
CA GLY A 480 27.98 12.10 -9.47
C GLY A 480 26.58 12.24 -10.08
N MET A 481 25.59 11.66 -9.45
CA MET A 481 24.24 11.50 -10.01
C MET A 481 23.19 12.45 -9.42
N PHE A 482 23.17 12.61 -8.10
CA PHE A 482 22.04 13.23 -7.39
C PHE A 482 22.35 14.62 -6.83
N VAL A 483 21.29 15.41 -6.60
CA VAL A 483 21.38 16.74 -5.99
C VAL A 483 21.97 16.65 -4.58
N SER A 484 21.48 15.69 -3.76
CA SER A 484 22.03 15.43 -2.43
C SER A 484 21.85 13.96 -2.05
N PHE A 485 22.92 13.36 -1.56
CA PHE A 485 22.89 12.02 -0.99
C PHE A 485 23.80 11.97 0.22
N ASN A 486 23.21 12.05 1.41
CA ASN A 486 23.95 12.05 2.67
C ASN A 486 23.41 11.00 3.64
N PRO A 487 23.93 9.76 3.58
CA PRO A 487 23.51 8.70 4.49
C PRO A 487 23.76 9.00 5.98
N ALA A 488 24.78 9.78 6.31
CA ALA A 488 25.10 10.09 7.70
C ALA A 488 24.05 10.98 8.40
N THR A 489 23.24 11.69 7.62
CA THR A 489 22.14 12.54 8.11
C THR A 489 20.79 12.09 7.60
N PHE A 490 20.71 10.96 6.90
CA PHE A 490 19.50 10.39 6.28
C PHE A 490 18.78 11.36 5.33
N VAL A 491 19.55 12.23 4.65
CA VAL A 491 19.01 13.19 3.69
C VAL A 491 19.26 12.70 2.27
N TYR A 492 18.18 12.42 1.54
CA TYR A 492 18.21 11.88 0.20
C TYR A 492 17.36 12.69 -0.78
N ASP A 493 18.02 13.58 -1.54
CA ASP A 493 17.43 14.25 -2.71
C ASP A 493 17.94 13.58 -3.98
N LEU A 494 17.22 12.58 -4.46
CA LEU A 494 17.62 11.76 -5.61
C LEU A 494 17.17 12.34 -6.95
N ARG A 495 16.76 13.59 -7.00
CA ARG A 495 16.63 14.32 -8.27
C ARG A 495 17.99 14.40 -8.95
N LEU A 496 17.99 14.32 -10.26
CA LEU A 496 19.24 14.38 -11.04
C LEU A 496 19.90 15.76 -10.92
N ARG A 497 21.20 15.76 -10.60
CA ARG A 497 21.97 17.00 -10.60
C ARG A 497 22.25 17.48 -12.04
N PRO A 498 22.47 18.77 -12.27
CA PRO A 498 22.92 19.26 -13.57
C PRO A 498 24.18 18.54 -14.06
N GLY A 499 24.14 18.04 -15.29
CA GLY A 499 25.26 17.30 -15.90
C GLY A 499 25.37 15.84 -15.50
N ALA A 500 24.38 15.28 -14.75
CA ALA A 500 24.34 13.85 -14.47
C ALA A 500 24.23 13.03 -15.77
N LEU A 501 24.94 11.90 -15.84
CA LEU A 501 24.95 10.99 -17.00
C LEU A 501 23.55 10.44 -17.35
N ALA A 502 22.63 10.45 -16.40
CA ALA A 502 21.27 9.99 -16.59
C ALA A 502 20.43 10.91 -17.49
N ILE A 503 20.81 12.19 -17.61
CA ILE A 503 20.00 13.19 -18.33
C ILE A 503 20.01 12.88 -19.83
N GLY A 504 18.82 12.53 -20.35
CA GLY A 504 18.57 12.20 -21.74
C GLY A 504 19.29 10.93 -22.24
N ALA A 505 19.73 10.06 -21.34
CA ALA A 505 20.40 8.79 -21.67
C ALA A 505 19.44 7.60 -21.73
N GLY A 506 18.18 7.80 -21.42
CA GLY A 506 17.17 6.73 -21.40
C GLY A 506 16.59 6.44 -22.79
N ASN A 507 16.05 5.23 -22.90
CA ASN A 507 15.28 4.76 -24.05
C ASN A 507 13.79 5.10 -23.85
N SER A 508 13.16 5.68 -24.86
CA SER A 508 11.73 6.05 -24.80
C SER A 508 10.78 4.85 -24.91
N ALA A 509 11.26 3.71 -25.43
CA ALA A 509 10.44 2.51 -25.51
C ALA A 509 10.10 2.01 -24.12
N GLU A 510 8.82 1.81 -23.84
CA GLU A 510 8.27 1.34 -22.57
C GLU A 510 8.48 2.29 -21.36
N ALA A 511 9.11 3.47 -21.57
CA ALA A 511 9.28 4.45 -20.49
C ALA A 511 7.90 4.95 -19.99
N PRO A 512 7.70 5.08 -18.67
CA PRO A 512 6.48 5.69 -18.15
C PRO A 512 6.32 7.12 -18.68
N PRO A 513 5.11 7.57 -18.98
CA PRO A 513 4.89 8.90 -19.56
C PRO A 513 5.22 10.06 -18.60
N VAL A 514 5.23 9.78 -17.31
CA VAL A 514 5.58 10.73 -16.26
C VAL A 514 6.60 10.12 -15.31
N ASP A 515 7.32 10.93 -14.58
CA ASP A 515 8.24 10.52 -13.52
C ASP A 515 7.53 10.33 -12.16
N ILE A 516 8.26 10.00 -11.11
CA ILE A 516 7.73 9.80 -9.75
C ILE A 516 6.98 11.03 -9.21
N THR A 517 7.30 12.23 -9.67
CA THR A 517 6.66 13.49 -9.25
C THR A 517 5.44 13.86 -10.10
N GLY A 518 5.19 13.11 -11.18
CA GLY A 518 4.19 13.43 -12.20
C GLY A 518 4.72 14.36 -13.30
N ALA A 519 6.00 14.70 -13.33
CA ALA A 519 6.59 15.48 -14.41
C ALA A 519 6.65 14.65 -15.70
N PRO A 520 6.23 15.22 -16.85
CA PRO A 520 6.16 14.49 -18.10
C PRO A 520 7.57 14.13 -18.63
N ARG A 521 7.73 12.92 -19.14
CA ARG A 521 8.94 12.45 -19.85
C ARG A 521 8.85 12.74 -21.35
N ALA A 522 8.53 14.01 -21.70
CA ALA A 522 8.41 14.42 -23.10
C ALA A 522 9.78 14.67 -23.73
N GLY A 523 10.01 14.14 -24.93
CA GLY A 523 11.26 14.31 -25.68
C GLY A 523 12.34 13.31 -25.25
N ARG A 524 13.44 13.77 -24.63
CA ARG A 524 14.51 12.90 -24.14
C ARG A 524 14.14 12.33 -22.78
N VAL A 525 14.17 11.01 -22.65
CA VAL A 525 13.91 10.31 -21.40
C VAL A 525 15.18 10.26 -20.54
N ASP A 526 15.06 10.61 -19.28
CA ASP A 526 16.12 10.44 -18.32
C ASP A 526 16.09 9.04 -17.69
N VAL A 527 17.24 8.54 -17.33
CA VAL A 527 17.37 7.26 -16.60
C VAL A 527 17.03 7.48 -15.14
N GLY A 528 16.34 6.53 -14.52
CA GLY A 528 15.92 6.58 -13.12
C GLY A 528 14.51 7.15 -12.91
N ALA A 529 14.13 7.27 -11.63
CA ALA A 529 12.78 7.63 -11.20
C ALA A 529 12.41 9.10 -11.46
N TYR A 530 13.39 9.98 -11.62
CA TYR A 530 13.17 11.42 -11.80
C TYR A 530 13.51 11.87 -13.21
N GLN A 531 12.69 12.76 -13.76
CA GLN A 531 12.97 13.51 -14.98
C GLN A 531 13.58 14.85 -14.61
N HIS A 532 14.75 15.17 -15.18
CA HIS A 532 15.37 16.48 -15.00
C HIS A 532 14.57 17.54 -15.75
N ALA A 533 14.14 18.58 -15.05
CA ALA A 533 13.49 19.71 -15.72
C ALA A 533 14.49 20.40 -16.65
N PRO A 534 14.13 20.70 -17.92
CA PRO A 534 14.97 21.53 -18.76
C PRO A 534 15.26 22.85 -18.05
N LEU A 535 16.51 23.26 -18.01
CA LEU A 535 16.85 24.62 -17.59
C LEU A 535 16.07 25.58 -18.51
N LYS A 536 15.20 26.39 -17.93
CA LYS A 536 14.47 27.43 -18.64
C LYS A 536 15.42 28.53 -19.08
#